data_2e097fd0348efdfaab736ed0f1ebdada
#
_entry.id   2e097fd0348efdfaab736ed0f1ebdada
#
_cell.length_a   1.000
_cell.length_b   1.000
_cell.length_c   1.000
_cell.angle_alpha   90.00
_cell.angle_beta   90.00
_cell.angle_gamma   90.00
#
_symmetry.space_group_name_H-M   'P 1'
#
loop_
_entity.id
_entity.type
_entity.pdbx_description
1 polymer ?
#
loop_
_entity_poly.entity_id
_entity_poly.type
_entity_poly.pdbx_seq_one_letter_code
_entity_poly.pdbx_strand_id
1 'polypeptide(L)'
;MSFKSPVYSVIAVPIEKIRANSYNPNAVAPPEMKLLELSILEDGYTMPIVCYYVPEDDVYEIVDGYHRYTTMLRSAAIREREGGMLPVSVIEKDLSNRMASTIRHNRARGSHSIELMSNIVAELTQAGMSDAWILR
;
A
#
# COMPACT_ATOMS: atom_id res chain seq x y z
N MET A 1 10.83 1.24 26.10
CA MET A 1 11.25 1.05 24.70
C MET A 1 10.71 2.18 23.86
N SER A 2 11.57 2.78 23.08
CA SER A 2 11.13 3.84 22.19
C SER A 2 10.53 3.25 20.92
N PHE A 3 9.49 3.91 20.43
CA PHE A 3 8.86 3.53 19.17
C PHE A 3 9.81 3.85 18.01
N LYS A 4 9.87 2.95 17.01
CA LYS A 4 10.66 3.16 15.81
C LYS A 4 9.74 3.11 14.60
N SER A 5 9.75 4.16 13.79
CA SER A 5 8.93 4.20 12.59
C SER A 5 9.35 3.11 11.59
N PRO A 6 8.38 2.44 10.96
CA PRO A 6 8.68 1.33 10.03
C PRO A 6 9.63 1.71 8.88
N VAL A 7 9.64 2.98 8.49
CA VAL A 7 10.47 3.44 7.39
C VAL A 7 11.98 3.27 7.65
N TYR A 8 12.37 3.16 8.93
CA TYR A 8 13.78 2.92 9.27
C TYR A 8 14.18 1.45 9.22
N SER A 9 13.24 0.56 8.91
CA SER A 9 13.49 -0.88 8.87
C SER A 9 12.88 -1.49 7.60
N VAL A 10 13.16 -0.87 6.45
CA VAL A 10 12.69 -1.34 5.16
C VAL A 10 13.37 -2.66 4.82
N ILE A 11 12.59 -3.64 4.36
CA ILE A 11 13.09 -4.95 3.97
C ILE A 11 12.77 -5.22 2.51
N ALA A 12 13.57 -6.07 1.87
CA ALA A 12 13.30 -6.51 0.51
C ALA A 12 12.41 -7.76 0.57
N VAL A 13 11.28 -7.72 -0.14
CA VAL A 13 10.30 -8.82 -0.14
C VAL A 13 10.07 -9.28 -1.58
N PRO A 14 10.11 -10.59 -1.85
CA PRO A 14 9.77 -11.10 -3.18
C PRO A 14 8.37 -10.64 -3.58
N ILE A 15 8.21 -10.21 -4.83
CA ILE A 15 6.94 -9.67 -5.30
C ILE A 15 5.79 -10.69 -5.19
N GLU A 16 6.08 -11.99 -5.33
CA GLU A 16 5.07 -13.04 -5.19
C GLU A 16 4.54 -13.18 -3.76
N LYS A 17 5.20 -12.59 -2.77
CA LYS A 17 4.71 -12.57 -1.39
C LYS A 17 3.95 -11.31 -1.04
N ILE A 18 3.69 -10.45 -2.02
CA ILE A 18 2.95 -9.20 -1.81
C ILE A 18 1.57 -9.34 -2.42
N ARG A 19 0.56 -8.91 -1.68
CA ARG A 19 -0.84 -9.06 -2.07
C ARG A 19 -1.57 -7.74 -1.92
N ALA A 20 -2.35 -7.37 -2.95
CA ALA A 20 -3.25 -6.21 -2.87
C ALA A 20 -4.43 -6.56 -1.97
N ASN A 21 -5.03 -5.54 -1.34
CA ASN A 21 -6.25 -5.73 -0.55
C ASN A 21 -7.44 -5.04 -1.22
N SER A 22 -8.66 -5.36 -0.75
CA SER A 22 -9.89 -4.81 -1.29
C SER A 22 -10.17 -3.38 -0.81
N TYR A 23 -9.34 -2.85 0.09
CA TYR A 23 -9.56 -1.54 0.71
C TYR A 23 -8.74 -0.43 0.06
N ASN A 24 -8.08 -0.71 -1.05
CA ASN A 24 -7.28 0.29 -1.75
C ASN A 24 -8.09 0.86 -2.91
N PRO A 25 -8.76 2.02 -2.73
CA PRO A 25 -9.63 2.58 -3.74
C PRO A 25 -8.91 3.40 -4.80
N ASN A 26 -7.59 3.51 -4.74
CA ASN A 26 -6.83 4.34 -5.66
C ASN A 26 -6.92 3.85 -7.09
N ALA A 27 -7.21 4.77 -8.00
CA ALA A 27 -7.17 4.52 -9.43
C ALA A 27 -6.29 5.59 -10.07
N VAL A 28 -5.38 5.16 -10.93
CA VAL A 28 -4.47 6.07 -11.65
C VAL A 28 -4.65 5.84 -13.12
N ALA A 29 -4.82 6.95 -13.88
CA ALA A 29 -4.99 6.89 -15.33
C ALA A 29 -3.73 6.34 -16.00
N PRO A 30 -3.86 5.67 -17.18
CA PRO A 30 -2.71 5.10 -17.86
C PRO A 30 -1.54 6.08 -18.10
N PRO A 31 -1.74 7.36 -18.43
CA PRO A 31 -0.62 8.28 -18.56
C PRO A 31 0.18 8.48 -17.29
N GLU A 32 -0.51 8.55 -16.13
CA GLU A 32 0.18 8.67 -14.84
C GLU A 32 0.93 7.39 -14.49
N MET A 33 0.41 6.23 -14.88
CA MET A 33 1.12 4.96 -14.67
C MET A 33 2.42 4.91 -15.47
N LYS A 34 2.42 5.46 -16.69
CA LYS A 34 3.63 5.54 -17.50
C LYS A 34 4.65 6.49 -16.90
N LEU A 35 4.21 7.62 -16.36
CA LEU A 35 5.10 8.53 -15.67
C LEU A 35 5.72 7.90 -14.43
N LEU A 36 4.94 7.15 -13.68
CA LEU A 36 5.43 6.43 -12.51
C LEU A 36 6.48 5.39 -12.91
N GLU A 37 6.20 4.62 -13.98
CA GLU A 37 7.16 3.65 -14.49
C GLU A 37 8.46 4.32 -14.91
N LEU A 38 8.38 5.44 -15.61
CA LEU A 38 9.57 6.19 -16.01
C LEU A 38 10.36 6.68 -14.81
N SER A 39 9.67 7.22 -13.80
CA SER A 39 10.32 7.68 -12.58
C SER A 39 11.05 6.55 -11.86
N ILE A 40 10.45 5.38 -11.79
CA ILE A 40 11.08 4.22 -11.14
C ILE A 40 12.26 3.72 -11.97
N LEU A 41 12.14 3.74 -13.28
CA LEU A 41 13.27 3.38 -14.15
C LEU A 41 14.46 4.33 -13.98
N GLU A 42 14.17 5.64 -13.89
CA GLU A 42 15.23 6.66 -13.80
C GLU A 42 15.84 6.74 -12.40
N ASP A 43 15.01 6.78 -11.37
CA ASP A 43 15.44 7.08 -10.01
C ASP A 43 15.46 5.87 -9.08
N GLY A 44 14.87 4.75 -9.49
CA GLY A 44 14.67 3.60 -8.64
C GLY A 44 13.46 3.79 -7.72
N TYR A 45 13.24 2.82 -6.86
CA TYR A 45 12.21 2.94 -5.83
C TYR A 45 12.70 3.86 -4.73
N THR A 46 12.07 5.01 -4.59
CA THR A 46 12.42 6.02 -3.59
C THR A 46 11.52 5.98 -2.36
N MET A 47 10.41 5.23 -2.43
CA MET A 47 9.48 5.06 -1.33
C MET A 47 9.15 3.58 -1.18
N PRO A 48 9.15 3.05 0.04
CA PRO A 48 8.77 1.64 0.23
C PRO A 48 7.27 1.43 0.04
N ILE A 49 6.91 0.19 -0.29
CA ILE A 49 5.51 -0.24 -0.24
C ILE A 49 5.19 -0.45 1.23
N VAL A 50 4.08 0.09 1.71
CA VAL A 50 3.66 -0.06 3.10
C VAL A 50 2.71 -1.25 3.20
N CYS A 51 3.03 -2.22 4.04
CA CYS A 51 2.29 -3.48 4.12
C CYS A 51 2.07 -3.91 5.56
N TYR A 52 1.09 -4.82 5.73
CA TYR A 52 0.96 -5.64 6.93
C TYR A 52 1.44 -7.04 6.60
N TYR A 53 2.15 -7.67 7.52
CA TYR A 53 2.45 -9.07 7.39
C TYR A 53 1.27 -9.90 7.88
N VAL A 54 0.84 -10.87 7.06
CA VAL A 54 -0.27 -11.78 7.38
C VAL A 54 0.33 -13.16 7.64
N PRO A 55 0.54 -13.54 8.93
CA PRO A 55 1.24 -14.79 9.26
C PRO A 55 0.53 -16.03 8.74
N GLU A 56 -0.81 -16.02 8.70
CA GLU A 56 -1.61 -17.17 8.28
C GLU A 56 -1.30 -17.57 6.83
N ASP A 57 -1.02 -16.58 5.98
CA ASP A 57 -0.80 -16.80 4.56
C ASP A 57 0.67 -16.57 4.16
N ASP A 58 1.50 -16.13 5.10
CA ASP A 58 2.90 -15.76 4.84
C ASP A 58 3.03 -14.79 3.66
N VAL A 59 2.21 -13.74 3.67
CA VAL A 59 2.22 -12.68 2.65
C VAL A 59 2.21 -11.32 3.30
N TYR A 60 2.58 -10.30 2.51
CA TYR A 60 2.53 -8.91 2.90
C TYR A 60 1.40 -8.23 2.14
N GLU A 61 0.39 -7.75 2.89
CA GLU A 61 -0.79 -7.12 2.29
C GLU A 61 -0.59 -5.60 2.21
N ILE A 62 -0.82 -5.04 1.03
CA ILE A 62 -0.54 -3.64 0.73
C ILE A 62 -1.49 -2.71 1.47
N VAL A 63 -0.93 -1.73 2.17
CA VAL A 63 -1.64 -0.59 2.74
C VAL A 63 -1.53 0.62 1.81
N ASP A 64 -0.32 0.87 1.31
CA ASP A 64 -0.03 2.00 0.44
C ASP A 64 1.07 1.57 -0.55
N GLY A 65 0.98 2.04 -1.77
CA GLY A 65 1.95 1.73 -2.81
C GLY A 65 1.46 0.71 -3.84
N TYR A 66 0.16 0.52 -3.96
CA TYR A 66 -0.42 -0.41 -4.93
C TYR A 66 0.09 -0.13 -6.35
N HIS A 67 0.17 1.14 -6.74
CA HIS A 67 0.60 1.49 -8.10
C HIS A 67 2.10 1.23 -8.31
N ARG A 68 2.92 1.42 -7.28
CA ARG A 68 4.34 1.07 -7.34
C ARG A 68 4.54 -0.43 -7.47
N TYR A 69 3.73 -1.21 -6.77
CA TYR A 69 3.69 -2.65 -6.91
C TYR A 69 3.25 -3.08 -8.31
N THR A 70 2.15 -2.51 -8.81
CA THR A 70 1.62 -2.82 -10.13
C THR A 70 2.62 -2.49 -11.23
N THR A 71 3.38 -1.41 -11.07
CA THR A 71 4.41 -1.03 -12.04
C THR A 71 5.45 -2.13 -12.19
N MET A 72 5.88 -2.74 -11.10
CA MET A 72 6.83 -3.87 -11.19
C MET A 72 6.20 -5.07 -11.88
N LEU A 73 4.90 -5.34 -11.65
CA LEU A 73 4.22 -6.43 -12.34
C LEU A 73 4.19 -6.23 -13.85
N ARG A 74 4.11 -4.98 -14.30
CA ARG A 74 3.99 -4.65 -15.73
C ARG A 74 5.32 -4.49 -16.44
N SER A 75 6.38 -4.17 -15.72
CA SER A 75 7.68 -3.85 -16.32
C SER A 75 8.69 -4.95 -16.06
N ALA A 76 9.00 -5.72 -17.09
CA ALA A 76 10.05 -6.73 -17.02
C ALA A 76 11.40 -6.10 -16.69
N ALA A 77 11.67 -4.92 -17.23
CA ALA A 77 12.94 -4.22 -16.99
C ALA A 77 13.12 -3.87 -15.51
N ILE A 78 12.05 -3.39 -14.87
CA ILE A 78 12.10 -3.08 -13.44
C ILE A 78 12.27 -4.37 -12.62
N ARG A 79 11.49 -5.41 -12.93
CA ARG A 79 11.62 -6.69 -12.23
C ARG A 79 13.03 -7.24 -12.29
N GLU A 80 13.62 -7.19 -13.46
CA GLU A 80 14.96 -7.72 -13.65
C GLU A 80 16.00 -6.92 -12.88
N ARG A 81 15.92 -5.58 -12.95
CA ARG A 81 16.85 -4.72 -12.25
C ARG A 81 16.76 -4.90 -10.73
N GLU A 82 15.53 -5.05 -10.20
CA GLU A 82 15.29 -5.17 -8.76
C GLU A 82 15.40 -6.61 -8.25
N GLY A 83 15.63 -7.57 -9.14
CA GLY A 83 15.71 -8.99 -8.76
C GLY A 83 14.39 -9.56 -8.29
N GLY A 84 13.26 -8.99 -8.74
CA GLY A 84 11.92 -9.42 -8.32
C GLY A 84 11.58 -9.05 -6.89
N MET A 85 12.34 -8.14 -6.27
CA MET A 85 12.14 -7.73 -4.87
C MET A 85 11.60 -6.33 -4.81
N LEU A 86 10.70 -6.08 -3.83
CA LEU A 86 10.19 -4.74 -3.55
C LEU A 86 10.62 -4.29 -2.16
N PRO A 87 10.94 -2.99 -1.99
CA PRO A 87 11.20 -2.46 -0.64
C PRO A 87 9.88 -2.35 0.11
N VAL A 88 9.80 -2.93 1.29
CA VAL A 88 8.58 -2.97 2.09
C VAL A 88 8.83 -2.42 3.49
N SER A 89 7.93 -1.55 3.91
CA SER A 89 7.84 -1.04 5.26
C SER A 89 6.66 -1.74 5.94
N VAL A 90 6.89 -2.41 7.06
CA VAL A 90 5.86 -3.27 7.68
C VAL A 90 5.23 -2.59 8.88
N ILE A 91 3.90 -2.52 8.88
CA ILE A 91 3.12 -2.03 10.00
C ILE A 91 2.49 -3.22 10.73
N GLU A 92 2.56 -3.25 12.05
CA GLU A 92 1.95 -4.30 12.84
C GLU A 92 0.66 -3.80 13.48
N LYS A 93 -0.50 -4.32 13.02
CA LYS A 93 -1.83 -3.94 13.53
C LYS A 93 -2.82 -5.07 13.28
N ASP A 94 -3.92 -5.08 14.05
CA ASP A 94 -5.03 -5.99 13.80
C ASP A 94 -5.85 -5.58 12.57
N LEU A 95 -6.79 -6.43 12.15
CA LEU A 95 -7.54 -6.22 10.92
C LEU A 95 -8.29 -4.88 10.88
N SER A 96 -9.00 -4.53 11.95
CA SER A 96 -9.77 -3.29 12.00
C SER A 96 -8.87 -2.07 11.88
N ASN A 97 -7.75 -2.08 12.59
CA ASN A 97 -6.78 -0.99 12.50
C ASN A 97 -6.10 -0.95 11.13
N ARG A 98 -5.94 -2.10 10.47
CA ARG A 98 -5.39 -2.15 9.11
C ARG A 98 -6.29 -1.43 8.11
N MET A 99 -7.61 -1.66 8.17
CA MET A 99 -8.56 -0.99 7.29
C MET A 99 -8.50 0.53 7.45
N ALA A 100 -8.53 1.01 8.69
CA ALA A 100 -8.47 2.44 8.96
C ALA A 100 -7.14 3.06 8.52
N SER A 101 -6.04 2.34 8.73
CA SER A 101 -4.72 2.80 8.30
C SER A 101 -4.64 2.93 6.79
N THR A 102 -5.19 1.97 6.05
CA THR A 102 -5.24 2.02 4.59
C THR A 102 -6.02 3.24 4.12
N ILE A 103 -7.17 3.51 4.72
CA ILE A 103 -7.98 4.68 4.37
C ILE A 103 -7.20 5.97 4.63
N ARG A 104 -6.58 6.11 5.80
CA ARG A 104 -5.82 7.31 6.14
C ARG A 104 -4.66 7.57 5.17
N HIS A 105 -3.90 6.52 4.82
CA HIS A 105 -2.80 6.64 3.88
C HIS A 105 -3.29 7.09 2.50
N ASN A 106 -4.33 6.45 1.99
CA ASN A 106 -4.86 6.78 0.69
C ASN A 106 -5.51 8.16 0.66
N ARG A 107 -6.18 8.54 1.75
CA ARG A 107 -6.82 9.84 1.87
C ARG A 107 -5.80 10.98 1.87
N ALA A 108 -4.67 10.77 2.49
CA ALA A 108 -3.60 11.78 2.50
C ALA A 108 -3.05 12.02 1.10
N ARG A 109 -3.19 11.06 0.18
CA ARG A 109 -2.78 11.21 -1.22
C ARG A 109 -3.83 11.87 -2.10
N GLY A 110 -5.10 11.87 -1.69
CA GLY A 110 -6.14 12.71 -2.26
C GLY A 110 -6.72 12.33 -3.62
N SER A 111 -6.54 11.13 -4.11
CA SER A 111 -7.02 10.76 -5.46
C SER A 111 -8.03 9.62 -5.42
N HIS A 112 -9.17 9.83 -4.75
CA HIS A 112 -10.20 8.79 -4.62
C HIS A 112 -11.53 9.29 -5.14
N SER A 113 -12.36 8.37 -5.66
CA SER A 113 -13.76 8.71 -5.93
C SER A 113 -14.49 8.79 -4.60
N ILE A 114 -15.45 9.74 -4.52
CA ILE A 114 -16.27 9.92 -3.33
C ILE A 114 -17.05 8.65 -3.01
N GLU A 115 -17.54 7.96 -4.04
CA GLU A 115 -18.31 6.74 -3.88
C GLU A 115 -17.50 5.63 -3.21
N LEU A 116 -16.28 5.41 -3.67
CA LEU A 116 -15.40 4.39 -3.08
C LEU A 116 -15.07 4.71 -1.63
N MET A 117 -14.78 5.97 -1.33
CA MET A 117 -14.50 6.39 0.04
C MET A 117 -15.70 6.19 0.95
N SER A 118 -16.91 6.49 0.47
CA SER A 118 -18.14 6.28 1.23
C SER A 118 -18.33 4.81 1.58
N ASN A 119 -18.11 3.92 0.61
CA ASN A 119 -18.24 2.48 0.83
C ASN A 119 -17.23 1.98 1.88
N ILE A 120 -16.01 2.44 1.83
CA ILE A 120 -14.98 2.04 2.80
C ILE A 120 -15.33 2.53 4.20
N VAL A 121 -15.80 3.77 4.33
CA VAL A 121 -16.23 4.32 5.62
C VAL A 121 -17.40 3.51 6.17
N ALA A 122 -18.36 3.13 5.33
CA ALA A 122 -19.49 2.30 5.75
C ALA A 122 -19.01 0.93 6.27
N GLU A 123 -18.05 0.30 5.61
CA GLU A 123 -17.48 -0.97 6.06
C GLU A 123 -16.81 -0.83 7.44
N LEU A 124 -16.06 0.24 7.65
CA LEU A 124 -15.41 0.49 8.93
C LEU A 124 -16.42 0.73 10.05
N THR A 125 -17.51 1.44 9.74
CA THR A 125 -18.59 1.67 10.69
C THR A 125 -19.23 0.35 11.10
N GLN A 126 -19.48 -0.53 10.14
CA GLN A 126 -20.00 -1.88 10.41
C GLN A 126 -19.04 -2.72 11.23
N ALA A 127 -17.74 -2.47 11.12
CA ALA A 127 -16.73 -3.16 11.92
C ALA A 127 -16.63 -2.61 13.34
N GLY A 128 -17.45 -1.63 13.71
CA GLY A 128 -17.53 -1.10 15.07
C GLY A 128 -16.60 0.07 15.36
N MET A 129 -16.11 0.74 14.33
CA MET A 129 -15.25 1.89 14.51
C MET A 129 -16.05 3.18 14.60
N SER A 130 -15.61 4.11 15.48
CA SER A 130 -16.24 5.42 15.60
C SER A 130 -15.84 6.33 14.44
N ASP A 131 -16.72 7.28 14.09
CA ASP A 131 -16.42 8.27 13.05
C ASP A 131 -15.18 9.09 13.40
N ALA A 132 -15.02 9.44 14.66
CA ALA A 132 -13.85 10.20 15.11
C ALA A 132 -12.55 9.41 14.89
N TRP A 133 -12.59 8.11 15.08
CA TRP A 133 -11.44 7.25 14.86
C TRP A 133 -11.11 7.14 13.37
N ILE A 134 -12.12 6.99 12.53
CA ILE A 134 -11.96 6.87 11.08
C ILE A 134 -11.36 8.14 10.47
N LEU A 135 -11.77 9.31 10.98
CA LEU A 135 -11.37 10.60 10.45
C LEU A 135 -10.01 11.09 10.93
N ARG A 136 -9.42 10.42 11.86
CA ARG A 136 -8.05 10.74 12.32
C ARG A 136 -7.00 10.41 11.23
#